data_8a2a175513ee751f2446247810952f64
#
_entry.id   8a2a175513ee751f2446247810952f64
#
_cell.length_a   1.000
_cell.length_b   1.000
_cell.length_c   1.000
_cell.angle_alpha   90.00
_cell.angle_beta   90.00
_cell.angle_gamma   90.00
#
_symmetry.space_group_name_H-M   'P 1'
#
loop_
_entity.id
_entity.type
_entity.pdbx_description
1 polymer ?
#
loop_
_entity_poly.entity_id
_entity_poly.type
_entity_poly.pdbx_seq_one_letter_code
_entity_poly.pdbx_strand_id
1 'polypeptide(L)'
;MKEQLQKVEKLFSDYLEQNQLKYTPERQRILREVFSLHNHFEADELYFALREKGSHRISRATIYRTLPLLEESGLIRRVVFVDKHTHYEHVYGRMHHEHLICLMCGNVIEFYNKSLEDTLEEVAREKKFNSVAHKLEITGYCRNCSKMNR
;
A
#
# COMPACT_ATOMS: atom_id res chain seq x y z
N MET A 1 16.70 7.10 -4.41
CA MET A 1 16.20 5.75 -4.73
C MET A 1 17.02 4.63 -4.07
N LYS A 2 18.33 4.50 -4.31
CA LYS A 2 19.14 3.45 -3.64
C LYS A 2 19.16 3.54 -2.11
N GLU A 3 19.27 4.74 -1.55
CA GLU A 3 19.30 4.94 -0.10
C GLU A 3 17.94 4.61 0.55
N GLN A 4 16.85 4.96 -0.10
CA GLN A 4 15.50 4.60 0.37
C GLN A 4 15.30 3.07 0.39
N LEU A 5 15.73 2.39 -0.68
CA LEU A 5 15.63 0.93 -0.76
C LEU A 5 16.44 0.24 0.34
N GLN A 6 17.65 0.72 0.63
CA GLN A 6 18.46 0.19 1.74
C GLN A 6 17.76 0.35 3.10
N LYS A 7 17.11 1.50 3.33
CA LYS A 7 16.35 1.75 4.57
C LYS A 7 15.17 0.79 4.71
N VAL A 8 14.38 0.58 3.66
CA VAL A 8 13.23 -0.35 3.73
C VAL A 8 13.68 -1.80 3.84
N GLU A 9 14.78 -2.20 3.20
CA GLU A 9 15.35 -3.54 3.36
C GLU A 9 15.78 -3.77 4.80
N LYS A 10 16.41 -2.79 5.44
CA LYS A 10 16.80 -2.87 6.84
C LYS A 10 15.57 -2.97 7.75
N LEU A 11 14.57 -2.10 7.57
CA LEU A 11 13.33 -2.15 8.37
C LEU A 11 12.63 -3.50 8.27
N PHE A 12 12.54 -4.05 7.07
CA PHE A 12 11.92 -5.36 6.86
C PHE A 12 12.73 -6.50 7.46
N SER A 13 14.06 -6.45 7.34
CA SER A 13 14.95 -7.42 7.97
C SER A 13 14.85 -7.41 9.49
N ASP A 14 14.84 -6.20 10.10
CA ASP A 14 14.70 -6.03 11.54
C ASP A 14 13.33 -6.55 12.03
N TYR A 15 12.24 -6.27 11.29
CA TYR A 15 10.91 -6.81 11.59
C TYR A 15 10.88 -8.34 11.54
N LEU A 16 11.47 -8.94 10.49
CA LEU A 16 11.50 -10.40 10.35
C LEU A 16 12.30 -11.06 11.47
N GLU A 17 13.45 -10.48 11.84
CA GLU A 17 14.29 -10.97 12.92
C GLU A 17 13.54 -10.95 14.27
N GLN A 18 12.86 -9.85 14.59
CA GLN A 18 12.03 -9.72 15.80
C GLN A 18 10.90 -10.76 15.86
N ASN A 19 10.39 -11.21 14.70
CA ASN A 19 9.37 -12.24 14.60
C ASN A 19 9.92 -13.65 14.34
N GLN A 20 11.23 -13.85 14.47
CA GLN A 20 11.92 -15.12 14.26
C GLN A 20 11.74 -15.70 12.85
N LEU A 21 11.59 -14.83 11.86
CA LEU A 21 11.41 -15.15 10.45
C LEU A 21 12.69 -14.88 9.65
N LYS A 22 12.96 -15.71 8.64
CA LYS A 22 14.15 -15.55 7.79
C LYS A 22 13.92 -14.49 6.69
N TYR A 23 14.90 -13.63 6.48
CA TYR A 23 14.96 -12.74 5.33
C TYR A 23 15.55 -13.50 4.12
N THR A 24 14.68 -14.18 3.37
CA THR A 24 15.09 -15.01 2.22
C THR A 24 15.30 -14.16 0.96
N PRO A 25 16.09 -14.66 -0.02
CA PRO A 25 16.27 -13.98 -1.31
C PRO A 25 14.94 -13.70 -2.04
N GLU A 26 13.96 -14.56 -1.89
CA GLU A 26 12.63 -14.38 -2.49
C GLU A 26 11.92 -13.18 -1.85
N ARG A 27 11.93 -13.08 -0.52
CA ARG A 27 11.35 -11.93 0.21
C ARG A 27 12.05 -10.63 -0.15
N GLN A 28 13.37 -10.65 -0.30
CA GLN A 28 14.12 -9.49 -0.74
C GLN A 28 13.71 -9.03 -2.15
N ARG A 29 13.57 -9.97 -3.08
CA ARG A 29 13.13 -9.65 -4.44
C ARG A 29 11.71 -9.11 -4.50
N ILE A 30 10.80 -9.71 -3.71
CA ILE A 30 9.41 -9.22 -3.57
C ILE A 30 9.40 -7.78 -3.05
N LEU A 31 10.14 -7.51 -1.97
CA LEU A 31 10.26 -6.15 -1.42
C LEU A 31 10.76 -5.15 -2.45
N ARG A 32 11.84 -5.47 -3.16
CA ARG A 32 12.40 -4.59 -4.19
C ARG A 32 11.42 -4.32 -5.32
N GLU A 33 10.69 -5.34 -5.76
CA GLU A 33 9.68 -5.19 -6.80
C GLU A 33 8.54 -4.30 -6.36
N VAL A 34 7.99 -4.53 -5.15
CA VAL A 34 6.96 -3.68 -4.55
C VAL A 34 7.38 -2.20 -4.56
N PHE A 35 8.62 -1.90 -4.17
CA PHE A 35 9.13 -0.52 -4.16
C PHE A 35 9.55 0.02 -5.53
N SER A 36 9.57 -0.81 -6.58
CA SER A 36 9.73 -0.37 -7.97
C SER A 36 8.39 0.00 -8.61
N LEU A 37 7.29 -0.50 -8.10
CA LEU A 37 5.94 -0.15 -8.56
C LEU A 37 5.55 1.22 -8.01
N HIS A 38 5.08 2.10 -8.87
CA HIS A 38 4.76 3.48 -8.48
C HIS A 38 3.29 3.72 -8.14
N ASN A 39 2.44 2.75 -8.45
CA ASN A 39 0.99 2.81 -8.27
C ASN A 39 0.51 1.72 -7.31
N HIS A 40 -0.80 1.65 -7.13
CA HIS A 40 -1.44 0.51 -6.50
C HIS A 40 -1.22 -0.75 -7.34
N PHE A 41 -1.07 -1.89 -6.70
CA PHE A 41 -0.84 -3.16 -7.40
C PHE A 41 -1.62 -4.29 -6.71
N GLU A 42 -2.00 -5.29 -7.50
CA GLU A 42 -2.51 -6.57 -7.00
C GLU A 42 -1.39 -7.60 -6.84
N ALA A 43 -1.64 -8.63 -6.04
CA ALA A 43 -0.66 -9.71 -5.84
C ALA A 43 -0.30 -10.43 -7.15
N ASP A 44 -1.26 -10.58 -8.06
CA ASP A 44 -1.01 -11.21 -9.37
C ASP A 44 -0.21 -10.30 -10.32
N GLU A 45 -0.44 -8.99 -10.30
CA GLU A 45 0.40 -8.04 -11.06
C GLU A 45 1.85 -8.10 -10.59
N LEU A 46 2.08 -8.12 -9.27
CA LEU A 46 3.40 -8.29 -8.68
C LEU A 46 4.04 -9.63 -9.11
N TYR A 47 3.26 -10.71 -9.15
CA TYR A 47 3.73 -12.02 -9.63
C TYR A 47 4.19 -11.95 -11.09
N PHE A 48 3.41 -11.35 -11.97
CA PHE A 48 3.77 -11.22 -13.38
C PHE A 48 4.99 -10.33 -13.58
N ALA A 49 5.08 -9.20 -12.89
CA ALA A 49 6.24 -8.30 -12.94
C ALA A 49 7.55 -9.02 -12.51
N LEU A 50 7.49 -9.83 -11.44
CA LEU A 50 8.61 -10.64 -11.00
C LEU A 50 9.02 -11.71 -12.03
N ARG A 51 8.05 -12.33 -12.69
CA ARG A 51 8.29 -13.34 -13.73
C ARG A 51 8.98 -12.74 -14.97
N GLU A 52 8.53 -11.59 -15.42
CA GLU A 52 9.15 -10.86 -16.55
C GLU A 52 10.60 -10.50 -16.27
N LYS A 53 10.95 -10.21 -15.02
CA LYS A 53 12.33 -9.93 -14.57
C LYS A 53 13.14 -11.21 -14.25
N GLY A 54 12.69 -12.38 -14.68
CA GLY A 54 13.42 -13.64 -14.55
C GLY A 54 13.35 -14.28 -13.15
N SER A 55 12.48 -13.84 -12.27
CA SER A 55 12.30 -14.40 -10.92
C SER A 55 11.38 -15.63 -10.90
N HIS A 56 11.67 -16.62 -11.75
CA HIS A 56 10.81 -17.81 -11.97
C HIS A 56 10.65 -18.70 -10.74
N ARG A 57 11.52 -18.60 -9.74
CA ARG A 57 11.44 -19.39 -8.49
C ARG A 57 10.42 -18.85 -7.49
N ILE A 58 9.95 -17.61 -7.66
CA ILE A 58 8.96 -17.01 -6.76
C ILE A 58 7.58 -17.48 -7.16
N SER A 59 6.92 -18.26 -6.29
CA SER A 59 5.56 -18.72 -6.48
C SER A 59 4.53 -17.68 -6.00
N ARG A 60 3.30 -17.78 -6.50
CA ARG A 60 2.17 -17.00 -5.96
C ARG A 60 2.04 -17.18 -4.44
N ALA A 61 2.15 -18.42 -3.95
CA ALA A 61 2.06 -18.71 -2.52
C ALA A 61 3.14 -17.96 -1.71
N THR A 62 4.35 -17.77 -2.25
CA THR A 62 5.41 -17.00 -1.60
C THR A 62 5.04 -15.51 -1.52
N ILE A 63 4.43 -14.94 -2.56
CA ILE A 63 3.94 -13.57 -2.58
C ILE A 63 2.84 -13.38 -1.53
N TYR A 64 1.80 -14.22 -1.56
CA TYR A 64 0.68 -14.14 -0.62
C TYR A 64 1.09 -14.33 0.84
N ARG A 65 2.20 -15.02 1.12
CA ARG A 65 2.79 -15.13 2.47
C ARG A 65 3.70 -13.94 2.83
N THR A 66 4.23 -13.23 1.85
CA THR A 66 5.15 -12.11 2.10
C THR A 66 4.41 -10.77 2.23
N LEU A 67 3.33 -10.55 1.46
CA LEU A 67 2.56 -9.31 1.50
C LEU A 67 2.02 -8.98 2.91
N PRO A 68 1.43 -9.90 3.68
CA PRO A 68 1.04 -9.63 5.06
C PRO A 68 2.20 -9.18 5.94
N LEU A 69 3.39 -9.75 5.79
CA LEU A 69 4.57 -9.37 6.57
C LEU A 69 5.03 -7.94 6.21
N LEU A 70 4.94 -7.55 4.94
CA LEU A 70 5.22 -6.18 4.51
C LEU A 70 4.18 -5.18 5.04
N GLU A 71 2.91 -5.59 5.13
CA GLU A 71 1.83 -4.79 5.71
C GLU A 71 2.02 -4.62 7.22
N GLU A 72 2.27 -5.69 7.96
CA GLU A 72 2.52 -5.68 9.40
C GLU A 72 3.80 -4.90 9.77
N SER A 73 4.81 -4.92 8.91
CA SER A 73 6.02 -4.09 9.08
C SER A 73 5.81 -2.60 8.76
N GLY A 74 4.60 -2.20 8.31
CA GLY A 74 4.27 -0.82 7.97
C GLY A 74 4.90 -0.32 6.66
N LEU A 75 5.41 -1.20 5.81
CA LEU A 75 6.05 -0.84 4.55
C LEU A 75 5.05 -0.69 3.39
N ILE A 76 3.96 -1.44 3.45
CA ILE A 76 2.83 -1.33 2.53
C ILE A 76 1.52 -1.21 3.32
N ARG A 77 0.48 -0.76 2.65
CA ARG A 77 -0.89 -0.83 3.16
C ARG A 77 -1.83 -1.44 2.14
N ARG A 78 -2.88 -2.07 2.64
CA ARG A 78 -3.96 -2.59 1.83
C ARG A 78 -4.96 -1.50 1.52
N VAL A 79 -5.36 -1.42 0.25
CA VAL A 79 -6.42 -0.54 -0.24
C VAL A 79 -7.48 -1.42 -0.89
N VAL A 80 -8.74 -1.29 -0.48
CA VAL A 80 -9.84 -2.06 -1.07
C VAL A 80 -10.59 -1.15 -2.04
N PHE A 81 -10.59 -1.51 -3.31
CA PHE A 81 -11.34 -0.80 -4.35
C PHE A 81 -12.72 -1.44 -4.59
N VAL A 82 -13.51 -0.77 -5.41
CA VAL A 82 -14.89 -1.17 -5.72
C VAL A 82 -15.00 -2.52 -6.44
N ASP A 83 -13.96 -2.92 -7.14
CA ASP A 83 -13.85 -4.21 -7.83
C ASP A 83 -13.75 -5.41 -6.87
N LYS A 84 -13.72 -5.15 -5.55
CA LYS A 84 -13.53 -6.14 -4.48
C LYS A 84 -12.17 -6.86 -4.50
N HIS A 85 -11.25 -6.45 -5.36
CA HIS A 85 -9.88 -6.94 -5.36
C HIS A 85 -9.05 -6.24 -4.28
N THR A 86 -8.11 -6.96 -3.72
CA THR A 86 -7.18 -6.40 -2.75
C THR A 86 -6.00 -5.77 -3.48
N HIS A 87 -5.91 -4.46 -3.40
CA HIS A 87 -4.77 -3.70 -3.88
C HIS A 87 -3.83 -3.35 -2.73
N TYR A 88 -2.58 -3.16 -3.04
CA TYR A 88 -1.54 -2.74 -2.12
C TYR A 88 -0.83 -1.52 -2.65
N GLU A 89 -0.33 -0.69 -1.76
CA GLU A 89 0.58 0.40 -2.08
C GLU A 89 1.70 0.48 -1.06
N HIS A 90 2.89 0.91 -1.46
CA HIS A 90 3.96 1.18 -0.51
C HIS A 90 3.76 2.56 0.13
N VAL A 91 3.93 2.62 1.44
CA VAL A 91 3.71 3.86 2.22
C VAL A 91 5.01 4.51 2.67
N TYR A 92 6.10 3.77 2.76
CA TYR A 92 7.38 4.29 3.19
C TYR A 92 7.96 5.29 2.19
N GLY A 93 8.26 6.50 2.67
CA GLY A 93 8.82 7.57 1.85
C GLY A 93 7.82 8.27 0.92
N ARG A 94 6.54 7.93 0.97
CA ARG A 94 5.46 8.70 0.36
C ARG A 94 4.86 9.68 1.38
N MET A 95 4.44 10.84 0.88
CA MET A 95 3.59 11.72 1.67
C MET A 95 2.26 11.03 1.92
N HIS A 96 1.71 11.21 3.12
CA HIS A 96 0.36 10.75 3.43
C HIS A 96 -0.63 11.32 2.40
N HIS A 97 -1.52 10.50 1.91
CA HIS A 97 -2.56 10.88 0.96
C HIS A 97 -3.80 10.04 1.19
N GLU A 98 -4.93 10.59 0.81
CA GLU A 98 -6.25 10.03 0.92
C GLU A 98 -6.81 9.68 -0.46
N HIS A 99 -7.91 8.95 -0.51
CA HIS A 99 -8.45 8.44 -1.76
C HIS A 99 -9.90 8.88 -2.00
N LEU A 100 -10.18 9.30 -3.25
CA LEU A 100 -11.52 9.38 -3.81
C LEU A 100 -11.71 8.18 -4.74
N ILE A 101 -12.72 7.35 -4.48
CA ILE A 101 -12.93 6.10 -5.22
C ILE A 101 -14.26 6.18 -5.98
N CYS A 102 -14.21 6.02 -7.30
CA CYS A 102 -15.41 5.99 -8.13
C CYS A 102 -16.07 4.62 -8.08
N LEU A 103 -17.31 4.57 -7.60
CA LEU A 103 -18.10 3.34 -7.48
C LEU A 103 -18.49 2.71 -8.83
N MET A 104 -18.43 3.47 -9.93
CA MET A 104 -18.83 2.97 -11.24
C MET A 104 -17.64 2.44 -12.06
N CYS A 105 -16.54 3.21 -12.15
CA CYS A 105 -15.40 2.85 -13.01
C CYS A 105 -14.15 2.43 -12.24
N GLY A 106 -14.19 2.42 -10.91
CA GLY A 106 -13.04 2.06 -10.07
C GLY A 106 -11.91 3.10 -10.06
N ASN A 107 -12.06 4.24 -10.75
CA ASN A 107 -11.01 5.26 -10.79
C ASN A 107 -10.70 5.77 -9.39
N VAL A 108 -9.42 5.85 -9.07
CA VAL A 108 -8.90 6.32 -7.78
C VAL A 108 -8.15 7.62 -7.99
N ILE A 109 -8.49 8.63 -7.21
CA ILE A 109 -7.83 9.93 -7.20
C ILE A 109 -7.19 10.11 -5.82
N GLU A 110 -5.88 10.23 -5.79
CA GLU A 110 -5.14 10.55 -4.57
C GLU A 110 -5.21 12.05 -4.30
N PHE A 111 -5.37 12.43 -3.05
CA PHE A 111 -5.31 13.82 -2.63
C PHE A 111 -4.68 13.97 -1.25
N TYR A 112 -4.12 15.14 -1.00
CA TYR A 112 -3.66 15.57 0.32
C TYR A 112 -4.32 16.88 0.69
N ASN A 113 -4.80 16.99 1.91
CA ASN A 113 -5.38 18.22 2.41
C ASN A 113 -4.95 18.46 3.87
N LYS A 114 -4.04 19.42 4.05
CA LYS A 114 -3.51 19.75 5.37
C LYS A 114 -4.58 20.13 6.38
N SER A 115 -5.59 20.91 5.99
CA SER A 115 -6.67 21.31 6.89
C SER A 115 -7.48 20.14 7.41
N LEU A 116 -7.66 19.11 6.56
CA LEU A 116 -8.31 17.85 6.95
C LEU A 116 -7.49 17.10 7.97
N GLU A 117 -6.17 16.98 7.73
CA GLU A 117 -5.23 16.36 8.68
C GLU A 117 -5.30 17.04 10.05
N ASP A 118 -5.19 18.36 10.06
CA ASP A 118 -5.24 19.17 11.28
C ASP A 118 -6.57 18.94 12.05
N THR A 119 -7.69 18.78 11.32
CA THR A 119 -9.00 18.49 11.90
C THR A 119 -9.05 17.08 12.53
N LEU A 120 -8.52 16.08 11.86
CA LEU A 120 -8.48 14.72 12.39
C LEU A 120 -7.62 14.61 13.65
N GLU A 121 -6.47 15.29 13.67
CA GLU A 121 -5.62 15.40 14.86
C GLU A 121 -6.33 16.11 16.03
N GLU A 122 -7.09 17.18 15.73
CA GLU A 122 -7.86 17.91 16.73
C GLU A 122 -8.94 17.03 17.35
N VAL A 123 -9.70 16.30 16.54
CA VAL A 123 -10.72 15.34 17.01
C VAL A 123 -10.08 14.27 17.92
N ALA A 124 -8.95 13.71 17.54
CA ALA A 124 -8.24 12.72 18.37
C ALA A 124 -7.83 13.33 19.71
N ARG A 125 -7.28 14.56 19.71
CA ARG A 125 -6.86 15.29 20.91
C ARG A 125 -8.03 15.61 21.83
N GLU A 126 -9.16 16.10 21.29
CA GLU A 126 -10.38 16.35 22.07
C GLU A 126 -10.91 15.10 22.78
N LYS A 127 -10.81 13.97 22.09
CA LYS A 127 -11.20 12.65 22.65
C LYS A 127 -10.14 12.03 23.56
N LYS A 128 -9.01 12.73 23.81
CA LYS A 128 -7.86 12.21 24.56
C LYS A 128 -7.35 10.88 24.00
N PHE A 129 -7.41 10.74 22.68
CA PHE A 129 -7.03 9.54 21.95
C PHE A 129 -5.65 9.71 21.32
N ASN A 130 -4.73 8.79 21.61
CA ASN A 130 -3.41 8.77 21.01
C ASN A 130 -3.47 8.10 19.64
N SER A 131 -3.70 8.90 18.59
CA SER A 131 -3.78 8.41 17.22
C SER A 131 -2.38 8.05 16.70
N VAL A 132 -2.22 6.85 16.16
CA VAL A 132 -0.96 6.40 15.52
C VAL A 132 -1.06 6.38 14.00
N ALA A 133 -2.27 6.29 13.45
CA ALA A 133 -2.57 6.34 12.01
C ALA A 133 -4.05 6.62 11.80
N HIS A 134 -4.40 7.09 10.61
CA HIS A 134 -5.79 7.16 10.15
C HIS A 134 -5.88 6.72 8.69
N LYS A 135 -7.10 6.49 8.24
CA LYS A 135 -7.44 6.19 6.85
C LYS A 135 -8.71 6.93 6.51
N LEU A 136 -8.70 7.67 5.41
CA LEU A 136 -9.86 8.32 4.85
C LEU A 136 -10.08 7.88 3.42
N GLU A 137 -11.28 7.39 3.13
CA GLU A 137 -11.73 7.07 1.78
C GLU A 137 -13.08 7.73 1.54
N ILE A 138 -13.19 8.45 0.44
CA ILE A 138 -14.44 9.03 -0.02
C ILE A 138 -14.89 8.26 -1.24
N THR A 139 -16.04 7.61 -1.17
CA THR A 139 -16.64 6.86 -2.27
C THR A 139 -17.74 7.67 -2.93
N GLY A 140 -17.83 7.60 -4.26
CA GLY A 140 -18.83 8.34 -5.02
C GLY A 140 -18.71 8.09 -6.51
N TYR A 141 -19.04 9.07 -7.32
CA TYR A 141 -18.97 8.99 -8.78
C TYR A 141 -18.05 10.08 -9.33
N CYS A 142 -17.07 9.70 -10.15
CA CYS A 142 -16.20 10.68 -10.80
C CYS A 142 -16.98 11.54 -11.81
N ARG A 143 -16.38 12.64 -12.24
CA ARG A 143 -17.00 13.61 -13.16
C ARG A 143 -17.59 12.96 -14.43
N ASN A 144 -16.91 11.93 -14.95
CA ASN A 144 -17.38 11.26 -16.17
C ASN A 144 -18.58 10.36 -15.88
N CYS A 145 -18.52 9.58 -14.81
CA CYS A 145 -19.58 8.64 -14.42
C CYS A 145 -20.83 9.35 -13.88
N SER A 146 -20.68 10.46 -13.17
CA SER A 146 -21.82 11.24 -12.67
C SER A 146 -22.66 11.87 -13.78
N LYS A 147 -22.10 12.08 -14.98
CA LYS A 147 -22.84 12.55 -16.16
C LYS A 147 -23.63 11.45 -16.86
N MET A 148 -23.23 10.19 -16.67
CA MET A 148 -23.91 9.04 -17.29
C MET A 148 -25.11 8.56 -16.46
N ASN A 149 -25.26 9.05 -15.23
CA ASN A 149 -26.31 8.64 -14.29
C ASN A 149 -27.45 9.69 -14.16
N ARG A 150 -27.54 10.61 -15.13
CA ARG A 150 -28.64 11.57 -15.25
C ARG A 150 -29.56 11.22 -16.43
#